data_d3d6b5976192f1edd337f9bd864a3be0
#
_entry.id   d3d6b5976192f1edd337f9bd864a3be0
#
_cell.length_a   1.000
_cell.length_b   1.000
_cell.length_c   1.000
_cell.angle_alpha   90.00
_cell.angle_beta   90.00
_cell.angle_gamma   90.00
#
_symmetry.space_group_name_H-M   'P 1'
#
loop_
_entity.id
_entity.type
_entity.pdbx_description
1 polymer ?
#
loop_
_entity_poly.entity_id
_entity_poly.type
_entity_poly.pdbx_seq_one_letter_code
_entity_poly.pdbx_strand_id
1 'polypeptide(L)'
;MYELIKKDGRAKRGRLTTVHGVIETPVFMNVGTVAAIKGAVSTDDLKDIGTQVELSNTYHLHVRTGDKLIKEFGGLHKFMHWDRPILTDSGGFQVFSLAKLRKIKEEGVSFASHIDGRKIFMGPEESMQIQSNLGSTIAMAFDECPPHPATRAYMQNSVDRTTRWLRRCKKEMDRLNSLEDTVNPHQMLFGINQGGTFEDIRIEHAKEISKMDLDGYALGGLAVGETHEEMYNILEKTVPYLPEDKPTYLMGVGTPVNILEAVDRGVDFFDCVYPTRNGRHGHVYTNQGKLNMFNKKYELDHRPIEEGCQCPACRSYSRAYIRHLLKAKEMLGMRLCVLHNLYFYNTMMSEIRQAIEEGNYKEYKKRKIDGMMNQ
;
A
#
# COMPACT_ATOMS: atom_id res chain seq x y z
N MET A 1 18.65 -2.43 4.22
CA MET A 1 19.47 -1.92 3.09
C MET A 1 18.77 -2.32 1.79
N TYR A 2 18.63 -1.38 0.84
CA TYR A 2 18.08 -1.67 -0.49
C TYR A 2 19.21 -1.95 -1.48
N GLU A 3 19.04 -2.99 -2.27
CA GLU A 3 19.96 -3.42 -3.32
C GLU A 3 19.21 -3.42 -4.67
N LEU A 4 19.66 -2.62 -5.63
CA LEU A 4 19.17 -2.67 -7.00
C LEU A 4 19.87 -3.81 -7.74
N ILE A 5 19.12 -4.86 -8.09
CA ILE A 5 19.66 -6.09 -8.72
C ILE A 5 19.70 -5.97 -10.24
N LYS A 6 18.62 -5.47 -10.85
CA LYS A 6 18.46 -5.41 -12.31
C LYS A 6 17.53 -4.27 -12.70
N LYS A 7 17.75 -3.74 -13.90
CA LYS A 7 16.85 -2.79 -14.57
C LYS A 7 16.48 -3.31 -15.96
N ASP A 8 15.23 -3.02 -16.35
CA ASP A 8 14.77 -3.13 -17.73
C ASP A 8 14.04 -1.83 -18.09
N GLY A 9 14.69 -0.94 -18.84
CA GLY A 9 14.29 0.43 -18.96
C GLY A 9 14.36 1.16 -17.62
N ARG A 10 13.20 1.66 -17.13
CA ARG A 10 13.08 2.24 -15.79
C ARG A 10 12.54 1.26 -14.75
N ALA A 11 11.97 0.14 -15.17
CA ALA A 11 11.53 -0.90 -14.26
C ALA A 11 12.73 -1.45 -13.46
N LYS A 12 12.55 -1.52 -12.12
CA LYS A 12 13.61 -1.94 -11.21
C LYS A 12 13.26 -3.27 -10.55
N ARG A 13 14.23 -4.16 -10.51
CA ARG A 13 14.24 -5.37 -9.70
C ARG A 13 15.20 -5.15 -8.54
N GLY A 14 14.69 -5.09 -7.33
CA GLY A 14 15.49 -4.82 -6.16
C GLY A 14 15.17 -5.75 -4.99
N ARG A 15 15.91 -5.54 -3.90
CA ARG A 15 15.78 -6.27 -2.64
C ARG A 15 15.95 -5.31 -1.47
N LEU A 16 14.97 -5.27 -0.56
CA LEU A 16 15.07 -4.53 0.69
C LEU A 16 15.23 -5.51 1.85
N THR A 17 16.41 -5.53 2.44
CA THR A 17 16.68 -6.32 3.66
C THR A 17 16.25 -5.56 4.89
N THR A 18 15.42 -6.18 5.71
CA THR A 18 14.86 -5.63 6.95
C THR A 18 15.09 -6.56 8.12
N VAL A 19 14.80 -6.10 9.33
CA VAL A 19 14.89 -6.93 10.56
C VAL A 19 13.81 -8.03 10.62
N HIS A 20 12.75 -7.91 9.83
CA HIS A 20 11.66 -8.89 9.77
C HIS A 20 11.67 -9.72 8.47
N GLY A 21 12.80 -9.74 7.78
CA GLY A 21 12.97 -10.50 6.54
C GLY A 21 13.23 -9.62 5.31
N VAL A 22 13.27 -10.26 4.18
CA VAL A 22 13.61 -9.65 2.88
C VAL A 22 12.34 -9.36 2.09
N ILE A 23 12.33 -8.20 1.46
CA ILE A 23 11.27 -7.79 0.51
C ILE A 23 11.87 -7.77 -0.89
N GLU A 24 11.39 -8.63 -1.76
CA GLU A 24 11.75 -8.66 -3.17
C GLU A 24 10.84 -7.70 -3.96
N THR A 25 11.43 -6.70 -4.60
CA THR A 25 10.68 -5.67 -5.33
C THR A 25 10.73 -5.86 -6.85
N PRO A 26 9.69 -5.44 -7.60
CA PRO A 26 8.47 -4.78 -7.14
C PRO A 26 7.58 -5.68 -6.29
N VAL A 27 6.81 -5.05 -5.36
CA VAL A 27 5.98 -5.76 -4.40
C VAL A 27 4.61 -5.08 -4.22
N PHE A 28 3.57 -5.89 -4.00
CA PHE A 28 2.26 -5.41 -3.57
C PHE A 28 2.05 -5.74 -2.08
N MET A 29 1.74 -4.73 -1.28
CA MET A 29 1.46 -4.88 0.15
C MET A 29 -0.02 -5.15 0.36
N ASN A 30 -0.33 -6.28 0.99
CA ASN A 30 -1.71 -6.64 1.28
C ASN A 30 -2.23 -5.82 2.47
N VAL A 31 -3.37 -5.12 2.28
CA VAL A 31 -3.86 -4.14 3.26
C VAL A 31 -4.68 -4.78 4.36
N GLY A 32 -4.11 -4.83 5.56
CA GLY A 32 -4.74 -5.25 6.80
C GLY A 32 -5.06 -4.08 7.71
N THR A 33 -6.10 -3.33 7.41
CA THR A 33 -6.48 -2.04 8.03
C THR A 33 -6.36 -2.00 9.56
N VAL A 34 -6.76 -3.07 10.24
CA VAL A 34 -6.77 -3.18 11.72
C VAL A 34 -6.06 -4.46 12.19
N ALA A 35 -4.84 -4.67 11.73
CA ALA A 35 -4.07 -5.89 11.95
C ALA A 35 -4.78 -7.16 11.43
N ALA A 36 -5.57 -7.01 10.37
CA ALA A 36 -6.28 -8.10 9.72
C ALA A 36 -6.77 -7.72 8.33
N ILE A 37 -6.72 -8.66 7.41
CA ILE A 37 -7.28 -8.50 6.07
C ILE A 37 -8.80 -8.64 6.12
N LYS A 38 -9.53 -7.64 5.63
CA LYS A 38 -10.99 -7.72 5.53
C LYS A 38 -11.39 -8.82 4.54
N GLY A 39 -12.17 -9.78 5.01
CA GLY A 39 -12.58 -10.95 4.22
C GLY A 39 -12.22 -12.27 4.89
N ALA A 40 -11.94 -12.23 6.20
CA ALA A 40 -11.64 -13.41 7.03
C ALA A 40 -10.40 -14.18 6.53
N VAL A 41 -9.36 -13.45 6.13
CA VAL A 41 -8.06 -14.01 5.73
C VAL A 41 -7.11 -13.93 6.91
N SER A 42 -6.57 -15.07 7.33
CA SER A 42 -5.62 -15.19 8.43
C SER A 42 -4.19 -14.87 7.97
N THR A 43 -3.28 -14.73 8.93
CA THR A 43 -1.85 -14.60 8.65
C THR A 43 -1.26 -15.84 7.99
N ASP A 44 -1.76 -17.03 8.33
CA ASP A 44 -1.37 -18.28 7.67
C ASP A 44 -1.82 -18.29 6.20
N ASP A 45 -3.06 -17.87 5.92
CA ASP A 45 -3.52 -17.70 4.54
C ASP A 45 -2.62 -16.75 3.76
N LEU A 46 -2.17 -15.64 4.38
CA LEU A 46 -1.27 -14.68 3.73
C LEU A 46 0.10 -15.30 3.42
N LYS A 47 0.62 -16.14 4.32
CA LYS A 47 1.86 -16.88 4.09
C LYS A 47 1.71 -17.86 2.92
N ASP A 48 0.61 -18.60 2.88
CA ASP A 48 0.30 -19.59 1.83
C ASP A 48 0.16 -18.97 0.44
N ILE A 49 -0.35 -17.74 0.35
CA ILE A 49 -0.47 -17.02 -0.93
C ILE A 49 0.75 -16.16 -1.27
N GLY A 50 1.85 -16.30 -0.53
CA GLY A 50 3.12 -15.65 -0.85
C GLY A 50 3.20 -14.16 -0.53
N THR A 51 2.40 -13.65 0.41
CA THR A 51 2.47 -12.26 0.87
C THR A 51 3.83 -12.00 1.51
N GLN A 52 4.54 -10.96 1.04
CA GLN A 52 5.84 -10.57 1.57
C GLN A 52 5.70 -9.47 2.63
N VAL A 53 4.79 -8.53 2.43
CA VAL A 53 4.60 -7.33 3.26
C VAL A 53 3.12 -7.14 3.51
N GLU A 54 2.75 -6.90 4.76
CA GLU A 54 1.42 -6.46 5.14
C GLU A 54 1.44 -4.96 5.43
N LEU A 55 0.35 -4.24 5.05
CA LEU A 55 0.18 -2.84 5.40
C LEU A 55 -0.92 -2.69 6.45
N SER A 56 -0.58 -2.10 7.60
CA SER A 56 -1.53 -1.77 8.67
C SER A 56 -1.74 -0.25 8.79
N ASN A 57 -2.98 0.16 9.13
CA ASN A 57 -3.31 1.58 9.22
C ASN A 57 -3.14 2.14 10.64
N THR A 58 -2.21 3.05 10.80
CA THR A 58 -1.86 3.73 12.06
C THR A 58 -3.06 4.37 12.74
N TYR A 59 -3.82 5.19 12.02
CA TYR A 59 -5.01 5.86 12.56
C TYR A 59 -6.04 4.86 13.11
N HIS A 60 -6.38 3.86 12.32
CA HIS A 60 -7.40 2.88 12.72
C HIS A 60 -6.98 2.05 13.93
N LEU A 61 -5.72 1.66 14.01
CA LEU A 61 -5.18 0.94 15.16
C LEU A 61 -5.14 1.80 16.42
N HIS A 62 -4.72 3.07 16.29
CA HIS A 62 -4.69 4.02 17.40
C HIS A 62 -6.08 4.26 17.99
N VAL A 63 -7.10 4.51 17.16
CA VAL A 63 -8.44 4.88 17.64
C VAL A 63 -9.30 3.70 18.09
N ARG A 64 -9.02 2.47 17.63
CA ARG A 64 -9.81 1.27 17.97
C ARG A 64 -9.17 0.48 19.12
N THR A 65 -8.04 -0.14 18.83
CA THR A 65 -7.33 -1.01 19.78
C THR A 65 -6.48 -0.19 20.75
N GLY A 66 -5.82 0.84 20.23
CA GLY A 66 -4.83 1.63 20.94
C GLY A 66 -3.42 1.08 20.75
N ASP A 67 -2.53 1.95 20.28
CA ASP A 67 -1.12 1.63 20.02
C ASP A 67 -0.35 1.21 21.29
N LYS A 68 -0.68 1.81 22.45
CA LYS A 68 -0.09 1.44 23.73
C LYS A 68 -0.41 0.00 24.14
N LEU A 69 -1.66 -0.43 23.92
CA LEU A 69 -2.03 -1.84 24.15
C LEU A 69 -1.23 -2.76 23.24
N ILE A 70 -1.09 -2.41 21.96
CA ILE A 70 -0.29 -3.22 21.01
C ILE A 70 1.18 -3.25 21.43
N LYS A 71 1.75 -2.15 21.95
CA LYS A 71 3.10 -2.12 22.54
C LYS A 71 3.24 -3.13 23.69
N GLU A 72 2.26 -3.21 24.60
CA GLU A 72 2.26 -4.19 25.72
C GLU A 72 2.30 -5.64 25.23
N PHE A 73 1.71 -5.94 24.08
CA PHE A 73 1.82 -7.25 23.41
C PHE A 73 3.14 -7.46 22.65
N GLY A 74 4.04 -6.47 22.63
CA GLY A 74 5.32 -6.50 21.91
C GLY A 74 5.22 -6.17 20.45
N GLY A 75 4.25 -5.34 20.06
CA GLY A 75 4.05 -4.80 18.71
C GLY A 75 3.14 -5.64 17.83
N LEU A 76 2.86 -5.13 16.63
CA LEU A 76 1.95 -5.76 15.66
C LEU A 76 2.34 -7.18 15.28
N HIS A 77 3.62 -7.44 15.09
CA HIS A 77 4.12 -8.77 14.70
C HIS A 77 3.68 -9.85 15.67
N LYS A 78 3.85 -9.61 16.98
CA LYS A 78 3.39 -10.56 18.01
C LYS A 78 1.87 -10.55 18.17
N PHE A 79 1.26 -9.36 18.13
CA PHE A 79 -0.17 -9.19 18.32
C PHE A 79 -1.01 -9.93 17.27
N MET A 80 -0.60 -9.89 15.99
CA MET A 80 -1.32 -10.55 14.90
C MET A 80 -0.70 -11.87 14.43
N HIS A 81 0.36 -12.34 15.09
CA HIS A 81 1.09 -13.56 14.72
C HIS A 81 1.63 -13.52 13.29
N TRP A 82 2.33 -12.43 12.97
CA TRP A 82 2.94 -12.20 11.65
C TRP A 82 4.45 -12.01 11.78
N ASP A 83 5.23 -12.78 11.01
CA ASP A 83 6.69 -12.84 11.10
C ASP A 83 7.42 -12.18 9.92
N ARG A 84 6.68 -11.57 9.00
CA ARG A 84 7.24 -10.88 7.83
C ARG A 84 7.09 -9.36 7.97
N PRO A 85 7.72 -8.56 7.08
CA PRO A 85 7.64 -7.11 7.16
C PRO A 85 6.20 -6.56 7.21
N ILE A 86 6.05 -5.49 7.99
CA ILE A 86 4.83 -4.67 8.07
C ILE A 86 5.21 -3.24 7.75
N LEU A 87 4.44 -2.60 6.87
CA LEU A 87 4.47 -1.15 6.71
C LEU A 87 3.26 -0.55 7.43
N THR A 88 3.47 0.49 8.23
CA THR A 88 2.36 1.31 8.76
C THR A 88 2.28 2.63 8.01
N ASP A 89 1.06 3.01 7.59
CA ASP A 89 0.83 4.33 7.01
C ASP A 89 1.01 5.44 8.06
N SER A 90 1.05 6.70 7.61
CA SER A 90 1.23 7.84 8.52
C SER A 90 0.00 8.16 9.39
N GLY A 91 -1.18 7.65 9.00
CA GLY A 91 -2.48 8.08 9.52
C GLY A 91 -2.98 9.39 8.88
N GLY A 92 -2.15 10.11 8.14
CA GLY A 92 -2.49 11.41 7.54
C GLY A 92 -3.69 11.34 6.62
N PHE A 93 -3.69 10.44 5.64
CA PHE A 93 -4.81 10.30 4.71
C PHE A 93 -6.16 10.07 5.41
N GLN A 94 -6.22 9.23 6.45
CA GLN A 94 -7.44 8.96 7.20
C GLN A 94 -7.92 10.20 7.97
N VAL A 95 -6.99 10.96 8.54
CA VAL A 95 -7.30 12.25 9.18
C VAL A 95 -7.88 13.23 8.16
N PHE A 96 -7.34 13.28 6.94
CA PHE A 96 -7.82 14.16 5.89
C PHE A 96 -9.12 13.68 5.21
N SER A 97 -9.34 12.39 5.08
CA SER A 97 -10.50 11.82 4.40
C SER A 97 -11.72 11.56 5.29
N LEU A 98 -11.51 11.21 6.57
CA LEU A 98 -12.58 10.81 7.48
C LEU A 98 -13.03 11.92 8.43
N ALA A 99 -12.18 12.89 8.71
CA ALA A 99 -12.50 13.97 9.65
C ALA A 99 -13.27 15.10 8.97
N LYS A 100 -14.58 15.17 9.22
CA LYS A 100 -15.45 16.25 8.70
C LYS A 100 -15.07 17.64 9.26
N LEU A 101 -14.60 17.70 10.51
CA LEU A 101 -14.14 18.91 11.19
C LEU A 101 -12.69 18.71 11.62
N ARG A 102 -11.78 19.33 10.88
CA ARG A 102 -10.35 19.33 11.18
C ARG A 102 -9.77 20.73 11.16
N LYS A 103 -8.79 20.95 12.01
CA LYS A 103 -8.00 22.19 12.03
C LYS A 103 -6.54 21.81 11.79
N ILE A 104 -6.01 22.25 10.65
CA ILE A 104 -4.62 22.04 10.27
C ILE A 104 -3.83 23.26 10.76
N LYS A 105 -2.75 23.00 11.49
CA LYS A 105 -1.78 23.99 11.94
C LYS A 105 -0.37 23.50 11.65
N GLU A 106 0.62 24.33 11.95
CA GLU A 106 2.03 23.92 11.80
C GLU A 106 2.42 22.79 12.75
N GLU A 107 1.83 22.76 13.95
CA GLU A 107 2.09 21.73 14.95
C GLU A 107 1.55 20.36 14.53
N GLY A 108 0.41 20.32 13.82
CA GLY A 108 -0.30 19.12 13.44
C GLY A 108 -1.77 19.36 13.16
N VAL A 109 -2.58 18.32 13.25
CA VAL A 109 -4.02 18.34 12.93
C VAL A 109 -4.85 17.95 14.14
N SER A 110 -5.79 18.82 14.51
CA SER A 110 -6.82 18.51 15.51
C SER A 110 -8.12 18.11 14.82
N PHE A 111 -8.71 17.01 15.21
CA PHE A 111 -9.93 16.48 14.60
C PHE A 111 -10.75 15.64 15.59
N ALA A 112 -11.98 15.28 15.19
CA ALA A 112 -12.83 14.39 15.97
C ALA A 112 -12.76 12.97 15.43
N SER A 113 -12.60 11.97 16.30
CA SER A 113 -12.66 10.56 15.97
C SER A 113 -13.99 10.21 15.30
N HIS A 114 -13.95 9.48 14.21
CA HIS A 114 -15.15 9.02 13.49
C HIS A 114 -15.88 7.89 14.23
N ILE A 115 -15.31 7.36 15.32
CA ILE A 115 -15.88 6.25 16.10
C ILE A 115 -16.73 6.78 17.25
N ASP A 116 -16.17 7.67 18.06
CA ASP A 116 -16.74 8.13 19.33
C ASP A 116 -16.79 9.66 19.46
N GLY A 117 -16.34 10.39 18.46
CA GLY A 117 -16.35 11.86 18.44
C GLY A 117 -15.31 12.53 19.35
N ARG A 118 -14.48 11.76 20.08
CA ARG A 118 -13.45 12.34 20.94
C ARG A 118 -12.46 13.19 20.13
N LYS A 119 -11.98 14.27 20.74
CA LYS A 119 -10.96 15.12 20.13
C LYS A 119 -9.61 14.40 20.13
N ILE A 120 -8.97 14.38 18.99
CA ILE A 120 -7.64 13.80 18.77
C ILE A 120 -6.76 14.90 18.17
N PHE A 121 -5.52 14.95 18.62
CA PHE A 121 -4.44 15.68 17.96
C PHE A 121 -3.46 14.67 17.38
N MET A 122 -3.01 14.90 16.15
CA MET A 122 -2.00 14.11 15.48
C MET A 122 -1.09 15.03 14.68
N GLY A 123 0.17 14.98 14.98
CA GLY A 123 1.24 15.64 14.26
C GLY A 123 2.38 14.68 13.96
N PRO A 124 3.49 15.17 13.46
CA PRO A 124 4.66 14.34 13.15
C PRO A 124 5.12 13.48 14.32
N GLU A 125 5.28 14.07 15.50
CA GLU A 125 5.78 13.34 16.67
C GLU A 125 4.78 12.31 17.17
N GLU A 126 3.48 12.63 17.21
CA GLU A 126 2.43 11.70 17.62
C GLU A 126 2.33 10.51 16.65
N SER A 127 2.39 10.79 15.34
CA SER A 127 2.36 9.73 14.32
C SER A 127 3.57 8.79 14.46
N MET A 128 4.76 9.33 14.63
CA MET A 128 5.98 8.51 14.84
C MET A 128 5.90 7.72 16.13
N GLN A 129 5.42 8.31 17.24
CA GLN A 129 5.25 7.62 18.51
C GLN A 129 4.26 6.45 18.40
N ILE A 130 3.13 6.66 17.70
CA ILE A 130 2.13 5.60 17.49
C ILE A 130 2.77 4.46 16.67
N GLN A 131 3.44 4.77 15.56
CA GLN A 131 4.07 3.76 14.71
C GLN A 131 5.21 3.02 15.42
N SER A 132 5.97 3.71 16.28
CA SER A 132 6.99 3.09 17.16
C SER A 132 6.34 2.11 18.15
N ASN A 133 5.22 2.46 18.78
CA ASN A 133 4.46 1.57 19.65
C ASN A 133 3.91 0.35 18.89
N LEU A 134 3.47 0.55 17.64
CA LEU A 134 3.05 -0.55 16.77
C LEU A 134 4.21 -1.47 16.37
N GLY A 135 5.45 -0.95 16.34
CA GLY A 135 6.66 -1.70 16.05
C GLY A 135 6.75 -2.21 14.62
N SER A 136 6.18 -1.49 13.65
CA SER A 136 6.25 -1.87 12.23
C SER A 136 7.69 -1.90 11.71
N THR A 137 7.91 -2.58 10.61
CA THR A 137 9.21 -2.62 9.93
C THR A 137 9.51 -1.30 9.25
N ILE A 138 8.50 -0.73 8.59
CA ILE A 138 8.59 0.53 7.84
C ILE A 138 7.47 1.45 8.34
N ALA A 139 7.83 2.65 8.74
CA ALA A 139 6.91 3.72 9.09
C ALA A 139 6.86 4.78 7.99
N MET A 140 5.67 5.33 7.72
CA MET A 140 5.50 6.45 6.81
C MET A 140 5.56 7.77 7.57
N ALA A 141 6.26 8.76 7.03
CA ALA A 141 6.27 10.09 7.60
C ALA A 141 4.86 10.71 7.56
N PHE A 142 4.52 11.50 8.58
CA PHE A 142 3.25 12.22 8.62
C PHE A 142 3.24 13.35 7.59
N ASP A 143 2.23 13.37 6.75
CA ASP A 143 2.09 14.30 5.63
C ASP A 143 0.72 14.95 5.59
N GLU A 144 0.59 16.03 4.84
CA GLU A 144 -0.70 16.57 4.46
C GLU A 144 -1.05 16.08 3.05
N CYS A 145 -2.19 15.38 2.93
CA CYS A 145 -2.74 14.96 1.64
C CYS A 145 -3.81 15.97 1.18
N PRO A 146 -3.48 16.93 0.29
CA PRO A 146 -4.45 17.89 -0.23
C PRO A 146 -5.58 17.21 -1.02
N PRO A 147 -6.79 17.81 -1.04
CA PRO A 147 -7.86 17.32 -1.90
C PRO A 147 -7.51 17.54 -3.38
N HIS A 148 -8.14 16.77 -4.26
CA HIS A 148 -8.11 17.03 -5.70
C HIS A 148 -9.52 17.44 -6.19
N PRO A 149 -9.66 18.54 -6.96
CA PRO A 149 -8.63 19.54 -7.28
C PRO A 149 -8.30 20.46 -6.09
N ALA A 150 -7.11 21.03 -6.10
CA ALA A 150 -6.68 22.06 -5.17
C ALA A 150 -6.07 23.26 -5.92
N THR A 151 -6.12 24.46 -5.32
CA THR A 151 -5.44 25.61 -5.89
C THR A 151 -3.92 25.45 -5.78
N ARG A 152 -3.17 26.02 -6.73
CA ARG A 152 -1.72 25.99 -6.71
C ARG A 152 -1.14 26.56 -5.40
N ALA A 153 -1.68 27.69 -4.93
CA ALA A 153 -1.21 28.32 -3.68
C ALA A 153 -1.42 27.42 -2.46
N TYR A 154 -2.56 26.75 -2.36
CA TYR A 154 -2.81 25.77 -1.30
C TYR A 154 -1.84 24.59 -1.40
N MET A 155 -1.66 24.05 -2.61
CA MET A 155 -0.75 22.94 -2.85
C MET A 155 0.67 23.27 -2.41
N GLN A 156 1.20 24.44 -2.78
CA GLN A 156 2.54 24.88 -2.38
C GLN A 156 2.67 24.95 -0.86
N ASN A 157 1.73 25.60 -0.18
CA ASN A 157 1.74 25.72 1.28
C ASN A 157 1.69 24.34 1.98
N SER A 158 0.91 23.40 1.42
CA SER A 158 0.79 22.05 1.95
C SER A 158 2.08 21.25 1.77
N VAL A 159 2.73 21.37 0.60
CA VAL A 159 4.01 20.74 0.33
C VAL A 159 5.12 21.27 1.23
N ASP A 160 5.17 22.60 1.41
CA ASP A 160 6.15 23.23 2.31
C ASP A 160 5.97 22.75 3.76
N ARG A 161 4.72 22.60 4.21
CA ARG A 161 4.38 22.04 5.54
C ARG A 161 4.78 20.57 5.62
N THR A 162 4.46 19.77 4.63
CA THR A 162 4.85 18.36 4.57
C THR A 162 6.36 18.20 4.65
N THR A 163 7.14 19.06 4.00
CA THR A 163 8.60 19.06 4.09
C THR A 163 9.09 19.35 5.53
N ARG A 164 8.49 20.33 6.19
CA ARG A 164 8.84 20.64 7.61
C ARG A 164 8.45 19.50 8.56
N TRP A 165 7.28 18.90 8.33
CA TRP A 165 6.80 17.74 9.07
C TRP A 165 7.69 16.52 8.88
N LEU A 166 8.19 16.29 7.67
CA LEU A 166 9.12 15.20 7.40
C LEU A 166 10.42 15.33 8.22
N ARG A 167 10.97 16.55 8.34
CA ARG A 167 12.15 16.78 9.19
C ARG A 167 11.88 16.47 10.66
N ARG A 168 10.68 16.82 11.15
CA ARG A 168 10.24 16.49 12.51
C ARG A 168 10.06 14.99 12.69
N CYS A 169 9.41 14.31 11.73
CA CYS A 169 9.28 12.85 11.73
C CYS A 169 10.64 12.16 11.81
N LYS A 170 11.60 12.57 10.99
CA LYS A 170 12.95 11.98 10.99
C LYS A 170 13.63 12.17 12.35
N LYS A 171 13.61 13.38 12.89
CA LYS A 171 14.19 13.66 14.22
C LYS A 171 13.53 12.82 15.32
N GLU A 172 12.21 12.69 15.29
CA GLU A 172 11.47 11.90 16.29
C GLU A 172 11.73 10.40 16.11
N MET A 173 11.80 9.90 14.88
CA MET A 173 12.15 8.50 14.60
C MET A 173 13.54 8.16 15.15
N ASP A 174 14.53 9.02 14.89
CA ASP A 174 15.91 8.82 15.39
C ASP A 174 15.91 8.76 16.93
N ARG A 175 15.15 9.65 17.59
CA ARG A 175 14.98 9.63 19.05
C ARG A 175 14.33 8.34 19.54
N LEU A 176 13.20 7.93 18.92
CA LEU A 176 12.45 6.75 19.32
C LEU A 176 13.27 5.47 19.13
N ASN A 177 13.99 5.35 18.02
CA ASN A 177 14.85 4.20 17.75
C ASN A 177 16.04 4.09 18.72
N SER A 178 16.39 5.16 19.44
CA SER A 178 17.45 5.15 20.46
C SER A 178 16.99 4.75 21.87
N LEU A 179 15.67 4.60 22.10
CA LEU A 179 15.14 4.25 23.41
C LEU A 179 15.23 2.74 23.66
N GLU A 180 15.55 2.36 24.90
CA GLU A 180 15.69 0.94 25.32
C GLU A 180 14.38 0.16 25.24
N ASP A 181 13.24 0.82 25.46
CA ASP A 181 11.91 0.20 25.50
C ASP A 181 11.17 0.24 24.14
N THR A 182 11.88 0.58 23.06
CA THR A 182 11.32 0.59 21.71
C THR A 182 11.04 -0.82 21.21
N VAL A 183 9.86 -1.06 20.65
CA VAL A 183 9.46 -2.37 20.10
C VAL A 183 10.37 -2.79 18.95
N ASN A 184 10.67 -1.87 18.04
CA ASN A 184 11.57 -2.08 16.91
C ASN A 184 12.56 -0.92 16.79
N PRO A 185 13.78 -1.03 17.35
CA PRO A 185 14.79 0.03 17.28
C PRO A 185 15.43 0.21 15.87
N HIS A 186 15.06 -0.62 14.92
CA HIS A 186 15.50 -0.57 13.52
C HIS A 186 14.34 -0.23 12.55
N GLN A 187 13.32 0.47 13.06
CA GLN A 187 12.19 0.89 12.24
C GLN A 187 12.67 1.87 11.16
N MET A 188 12.35 1.56 9.90
CA MET A 188 12.69 2.37 8.73
C MET A 188 11.69 3.51 8.56
N LEU A 189 12.15 4.64 7.97
CA LEU A 189 11.31 5.79 7.66
C LEU A 189 11.24 6.03 6.16
N PHE A 190 10.02 6.03 5.60
CA PHE A 190 9.76 6.47 4.23
C PHE A 190 9.16 7.87 4.22
N GLY A 191 9.74 8.77 3.42
CA GLY A 191 9.20 10.11 3.18
C GLY A 191 8.15 10.11 2.08
N ILE A 192 7.28 11.12 2.07
CA ILE A 192 6.18 11.22 1.10
C ILE A 192 6.34 12.47 0.25
N ASN A 193 6.48 12.28 -1.06
CA ASN A 193 6.39 13.35 -2.05
C ASN A 193 4.92 13.72 -2.26
N GLN A 194 4.61 15.00 -2.14
CA GLN A 194 3.30 15.60 -2.42
C GLN A 194 3.43 16.64 -3.54
N GLY A 195 2.30 17.14 -4.05
CA GLY A 195 2.27 18.17 -5.11
C GLY A 195 1.08 18.03 -6.07
N GLY A 196 0.14 17.10 -5.82
CA GLY A 196 -1.01 16.84 -6.70
C GLY A 196 -0.58 16.57 -8.14
N THR A 197 -1.20 17.23 -9.10
CA THR A 197 -0.86 17.14 -10.53
C THR A 197 0.00 18.33 -11.01
N PHE A 198 0.60 19.11 -10.09
CA PHE A 198 1.53 20.19 -10.44
C PHE A 198 2.95 19.64 -10.59
N GLU A 199 3.41 19.45 -11.83
CA GLU A 199 4.69 18.81 -12.15
C GLU A 199 5.88 19.49 -11.47
N ASP A 200 5.97 20.82 -11.57
CA ASP A 200 7.06 21.59 -10.99
C ASP A 200 7.12 21.51 -9.47
N ILE A 201 5.97 21.57 -8.79
CA ILE A 201 5.89 21.41 -7.33
C ILE A 201 6.34 19.99 -6.94
N ARG A 202 5.89 18.96 -7.68
CA ARG A 202 6.33 17.58 -7.47
C ARG A 202 7.83 17.40 -7.58
N ILE A 203 8.40 17.93 -8.67
CA ILE A 203 9.84 17.82 -8.96
C ILE A 203 10.67 18.52 -7.87
N GLU A 204 10.31 19.76 -7.53
CA GLU A 204 11.06 20.50 -6.50
C GLU A 204 10.93 19.80 -5.13
N HIS A 205 9.76 19.30 -4.78
CA HIS A 205 9.59 18.56 -3.54
C HIS A 205 10.38 17.22 -3.55
N ALA A 206 10.41 16.50 -4.68
CA ALA A 206 11.22 15.29 -4.81
C ALA A 206 12.71 15.58 -4.58
N LYS A 207 13.25 16.62 -5.20
CA LYS A 207 14.62 17.08 -5.00
C LYS A 207 14.92 17.47 -3.55
N GLU A 208 13.95 18.10 -2.87
CA GLU A 208 14.14 18.54 -1.48
C GLU A 208 14.16 17.36 -0.51
N ILE A 209 13.19 16.43 -0.61
CA ILE A 209 13.15 15.28 0.29
C ILE A 209 14.27 14.28 0.02
N SER A 210 14.76 14.18 -1.22
CA SER A 210 15.89 13.31 -1.59
C SER A 210 17.19 13.67 -0.86
N LYS A 211 17.33 14.91 -0.36
CA LYS A 211 18.48 15.34 0.43
C LYS A 211 18.45 14.84 1.88
N MET A 212 17.36 14.24 2.34
CA MET A 212 17.15 13.92 3.74
C MET A 212 17.66 12.53 4.15
N ASP A 213 18.20 11.75 3.22
CA ASP A 213 18.72 10.38 3.43
C ASP A 213 17.72 9.51 4.22
N LEU A 214 16.62 9.16 3.57
CA LEU A 214 15.58 8.30 4.10
C LEU A 214 15.76 6.85 3.61
N ASP A 215 15.08 5.90 4.24
CA ASP A 215 15.12 4.49 3.83
C ASP A 215 14.33 4.21 2.54
N GLY A 216 13.39 5.08 2.19
CA GLY A 216 12.60 5.01 0.97
C GLY A 216 11.75 6.27 0.74
N TYR A 217 11.16 6.36 -0.44
CA TYR A 217 10.41 7.54 -0.87
C TYR A 217 9.08 7.12 -1.49
N ALA A 218 7.99 7.74 -1.04
CA ALA A 218 6.67 7.49 -1.57
C ALA A 218 6.14 8.68 -2.39
N LEU A 219 5.25 8.39 -3.33
CA LEU A 219 4.42 9.38 -4.00
C LEU A 219 3.00 9.28 -3.45
N GLY A 220 2.59 10.30 -2.68
CA GLY A 220 1.26 10.43 -2.11
C GLY A 220 0.39 11.41 -2.90
N GLY A 221 -0.90 11.50 -2.56
CA GLY A 221 -1.84 12.43 -3.15
C GLY A 221 -2.10 12.20 -4.64
N LEU A 222 -1.99 10.96 -5.11
CA LEU A 222 -2.42 10.44 -6.40
C LEU A 222 -3.50 9.37 -6.19
N ALA A 223 -4.22 9.01 -7.25
CA ALA A 223 -5.43 8.17 -7.19
C ALA A 223 -6.53 8.75 -6.27
N VAL A 224 -6.65 10.07 -6.25
CA VAL A 224 -7.62 10.83 -5.44
C VAL A 224 -8.64 11.61 -6.28
N GLY A 225 -8.68 11.37 -7.60
CA GLY A 225 -9.66 11.97 -8.52
C GLY A 225 -9.10 12.42 -9.88
N GLU A 226 -7.78 12.45 -10.05
CA GLU A 226 -7.13 12.70 -11.34
C GLU A 226 -7.32 11.52 -12.29
N THR A 227 -7.09 11.74 -13.57
CA THR A 227 -7.09 10.68 -14.59
C THR A 227 -5.86 9.79 -14.46
N HIS A 228 -5.95 8.56 -15.00
CA HIS A 228 -4.78 7.67 -15.06
C HIS A 228 -3.63 8.29 -15.87
N GLU A 229 -3.93 9.01 -16.95
CA GLU A 229 -2.91 9.67 -17.78
C GLU A 229 -2.19 10.76 -17.00
N GLU A 230 -2.90 11.59 -16.24
CA GLU A 230 -2.30 12.59 -15.36
C GLU A 230 -1.40 11.93 -14.31
N MET A 231 -1.86 10.85 -13.66
CA MET A 231 -1.06 10.09 -12.72
C MET A 231 0.23 9.55 -13.39
N TYR A 232 0.12 8.94 -14.58
CA TYR A 232 1.28 8.39 -15.28
C TYR A 232 2.27 9.49 -15.71
N ASN A 233 1.77 10.64 -16.15
CA ASN A 233 2.62 11.79 -16.47
C ASN A 233 3.38 12.28 -15.23
N ILE A 234 2.70 12.41 -14.09
CA ILE A 234 3.35 12.79 -12.82
C ILE A 234 4.44 11.80 -12.43
N LEU A 235 4.19 10.49 -12.53
CA LEU A 235 5.22 9.47 -12.24
C LEU A 235 6.41 9.61 -13.20
N GLU A 236 6.15 9.76 -14.49
CA GLU A 236 7.18 9.93 -15.53
C GLU A 236 8.11 11.11 -15.25
N LYS A 237 7.55 12.23 -14.75
CA LYS A 237 8.27 13.46 -14.45
C LYS A 237 8.94 13.49 -13.09
N THR A 238 8.37 12.80 -12.08
CA THR A 238 8.80 12.94 -10.68
C THR A 238 9.79 11.86 -10.25
N VAL A 239 9.55 10.60 -10.62
CA VAL A 239 10.37 9.45 -10.17
C VAL A 239 11.86 9.62 -10.49
N PRO A 240 12.28 10.20 -11.65
CA PRO A 240 13.70 10.41 -11.94
C PRO A 240 14.45 11.32 -10.95
N TYR A 241 13.74 12.07 -10.10
CA TYR A 241 14.36 12.95 -9.09
C TYR A 241 14.40 12.31 -7.70
N LEU A 242 13.87 11.10 -7.55
CA LEU A 242 14.03 10.31 -6.32
C LEU A 242 15.30 9.44 -6.41
N PRO A 243 15.95 9.10 -5.29
CA PRO A 243 17.13 8.26 -5.28
C PRO A 243 16.87 6.87 -5.88
N GLU A 244 17.66 6.48 -6.87
CA GLU A 244 17.49 5.20 -7.57
C GLU A 244 17.90 4.00 -6.69
N ASP A 245 18.82 4.22 -5.77
CA ASP A 245 19.32 3.27 -4.77
C ASP A 245 18.43 3.14 -3.53
N LYS A 246 17.21 3.68 -3.59
CA LYS A 246 16.19 3.56 -2.56
C LYS A 246 14.86 3.09 -3.18
N PRO A 247 14.02 2.38 -2.41
CA PRO A 247 12.71 1.98 -2.91
C PRO A 247 11.78 3.18 -3.14
N THR A 248 11.00 3.10 -4.21
CA THR A 248 9.97 4.08 -4.57
C THR A 248 8.59 3.45 -4.39
N TYR A 249 7.72 4.10 -3.61
CA TYR A 249 6.38 3.59 -3.28
C TYR A 249 5.29 4.51 -3.85
N LEU A 250 4.36 3.97 -4.62
CA LEU A 250 3.15 4.67 -5.08
C LEU A 250 1.96 4.29 -4.19
N MET A 251 1.51 5.24 -3.36
CA MET A 251 0.52 5.00 -2.32
C MET A 251 -0.90 4.86 -2.89
N GLY A 252 -1.63 3.83 -2.41
CA GLY A 252 -3.04 3.63 -2.73
C GLY A 252 -3.34 3.13 -4.14
N VAL A 253 -2.34 2.76 -4.90
CA VAL A 253 -2.47 2.29 -6.29
C VAL A 253 -2.16 0.79 -6.40
N GLY A 254 -2.92 -0.01 -7.07
CA GLY A 254 -4.22 0.23 -7.65
C GLY A 254 -4.74 -0.98 -8.44
N THR A 255 -5.22 -0.72 -9.64
CA THR A 255 -5.60 -1.79 -10.57
C THR A 255 -4.36 -2.49 -11.13
N PRO A 256 -4.47 -3.74 -11.65
CA PRO A 256 -3.34 -4.41 -12.27
C PRO A 256 -2.67 -3.59 -13.38
N VAL A 257 -3.44 -2.90 -14.22
CA VAL A 257 -2.93 -2.02 -15.27
C VAL A 257 -2.13 -0.84 -14.70
N ASN A 258 -2.66 -0.18 -13.66
CA ASN A 258 -1.95 0.93 -13.01
C ASN A 258 -0.60 0.49 -12.42
N ILE A 259 -0.55 -0.70 -11.82
CA ILE A 259 0.68 -1.27 -11.27
C ILE A 259 1.70 -1.50 -12.39
N LEU A 260 1.29 -2.16 -13.47
CA LEU A 260 2.16 -2.41 -14.63
C LEU A 260 2.73 -1.12 -15.23
N GLU A 261 1.88 -0.09 -15.38
CA GLU A 261 2.31 1.22 -15.89
C GLU A 261 3.24 1.96 -14.91
N ALA A 262 3.02 1.83 -13.61
CA ALA A 262 3.86 2.48 -12.62
C ALA A 262 5.22 1.78 -12.45
N VAL A 263 5.29 0.45 -12.54
CA VAL A 263 6.56 -0.29 -12.56
C VAL A 263 7.42 0.12 -13.75
N ASP A 264 6.82 0.31 -14.94
CA ASP A 264 7.52 0.82 -16.13
C ASP A 264 8.17 2.20 -15.91
N ARG A 265 7.71 2.94 -14.91
CA ARG A 265 8.20 4.28 -14.51
C ARG A 265 9.11 4.26 -13.28
N GLY A 266 9.46 3.06 -12.79
CA GLY A 266 10.44 2.88 -11.72
C GLY A 266 9.87 2.80 -10.31
N VAL A 267 8.58 2.48 -10.15
CA VAL A 267 7.95 2.28 -8.84
C VAL A 267 8.16 0.85 -8.35
N ASP A 268 8.45 0.69 -7.05
CA ASP A 268 8.82 -0.59 -6.43
C ASP A 268 7.74 -1.15 -5.48
N PHE A 269 7.01 -0.28 -4.76
CA PHE A 269 6.04 -0.66 -3.74
C PHE A 269 4.64 -0.17 -4.10
N PHE A 270 3.65 -0.99 -3.81
CA PHE A 270 2.24 -0.71 -4.07
C PHE A 270 1.38 -1.19 -2.93
N ASP A 271 0.26 -0.51 -2.69
CA ASP A 271 -0.85 -0.97 -1.88
C ASP A 271 -2.18 -0.54 -2.49
N CYS A 272 -3.21 -1.30 -2.27
CA CYS A 272 -4.57 -0.88 -2.57
C CYS A 272 -5.59 -1.77 -1.87
N VAL A 273 -6.72 -1.19 -1.49
CA VAL A 273 -7.84 -1.97 -0.94
C VAL A 273 -8.66 -2.69 -2.02
N TYR A 274 -8.41 -2.45 -3.31
CA TYR A 274 -9.22 -3.02 -4.41
C TYR A 274 -9.28 -4.54 -4.42
N PRO A 275 -8.18 -5.30 -4.26
CA PRO A 275 -8.26 -6.76 -4.25
C PRO A 275 -9.25 -7.28 -3.22
N THR A 276 -9.13 -6.82 -1.98
CA THR A 276 -10.00 -7.24 -0.88
C THR A 276 -11.41 -6.66 -0.99
N ARG A 277 -11.54 -5.39 -1.35
CA ARG A 277 -12.87 -4.76 -1.54
C ARG A 277 -13.65 -5.43 -2.65
N ASN A 278 -13.05 -5.61 -3.83
CA ASN A 278 -13.68 -6.28 -4.96
C ASN A 278 -14.02 -7.74 -4.61
N GLY A 279 -13.11 -8.49 -4.00
CA GLY A 279 -13.35 -9.87 -3.58
C GLY A 279 -14.54 -10.01 -2.65
N ARG A 280 -14.66 -9.13 -1.65
CA ARG A 280 -15.82 -9.11 -0.73
C ARG A 280 -17.16 -8.84 -1.43
N HIS A 281 -17.13 -8.19 -2.60
CA HIS A 281 -18.30 -7.94 -3.43
C HIS A 281 -18.41 -8.91 -4.61
N GLY A 282 -17.73 -10.06 -4.55
CA GLY A 282 -17.79 -11.11 -5.55
C GLY A 282 -17.15 -10.76 -6.90
N HIS A 283 -16.31 -9.74 -6.96
CA HIS A 283 -15.54 -9.40 -8.15
C HIS A 283 -14.11 -9.92 -8.01
N VAL A 284 -13.68 -10.72 -8.99
CA VAL A 284 -12.36 -11.36 -8.99
C VAL A 284 -11.57 -10.97 -10.24
N TYR A 285 -10.25 -10.88 -10.07
CA TYR A 285 -9.31 -10.57 -11.16
C TYR A 285 -8.75 -11.85 -11.77
N THR A 286 -8.65 -11.86 -13.09
CA THR A 286 -8.02 -12.94 -13.83
C THR A 286 -7.11 -12.39 -14.93
N ASN A 287 -6.26 -13.22 -15.53
CA ASN A 287 -5.46 -12.84 -16.70
C ASN A 287 -6.30 -12.48 -17.94
N GLN A 288 -7.59 -12.81 -17.90
CA GLN A 288 -8.56 -12.51 -18.95
C GLN A 288 -9.54 -11.40 -18.54
N GLY A 289 -9.21 -10.63 -17.49
CA GLY A 289 -10.01 -9.53 -17.01
C GLY A 289 -10.78 -9.83 -15.72
N LYS A 290 -11.76 -8.97 -15.40
CA LYS A 290 -12.48 -8.99 -14.13
C LYS A 290 -13.80 -9.74 -14.25
N LEU A 291 -14.04 -10.72 -13.39
CA LEU A 291 -15.29 -11.48 -13.36
C LEU A 291 -16.19 -11.03 -12.20
N ASN A 292 -17.50 -10.97 -12.45
CA ASN A 292 -18.52 -10.81 -11.40
C ASN A 292 -19.13 -12.17 -11.07
N MET A 293 -18.77 -12.76 -9.94
CA MET A 293 -19.18 -14.10 -9.53
C MET A 293 -20.67 -14.23 -9.22
N PHE A 294 -21.41 -13.12 -9.09
CA PHE A 294 -22.87 -13.14 -8.97
C PHE A 294 -23.59 -13.43 -10.31
N ASN A 295 -22.87 -13.35 -11.43
CA ASN A 295 -23.47 -13.52 -12.75
C ASN A 295 -24.09 -14.91 -12.91
N LYS A 296 -25.30 -14.96 -13.50
CA LYS A 296 -26.07 -16.20 -13.70
C LYS A 296 -25.33 -17.22 -14.57
N LYS A 297 -24.49 -16.79 -15.50
CA LYS A 297 -23.68 -17.67 -16.36
C LYS A 297 -22.79 -18.65 -15.60
N TYR A 298 -22.49 -18.38 -14.33
CA TYR A 298 -21.66 -19.26 -13.48
C TYR A 298 -22.46 -20.27 -12.65
N GLU A 299 -23.78 -20.33 -12.80
CA GLU A 299 -24.65 -21.20 -11.99
C GLU A 299 -24.35 -22.68 -12.13
N LEU A 300 -23.97 -23.11 -13.31
CA LEU A 300 -23.56 -24.48 -13.64
C LEU A 300 -22.09 -24.57 -14.11
N ASP A 301 -21.27 -23.57 -13.79
CA ASP A 301 -19.88 -23.54 -14.24
C ASP A 301 -18.97 -24.32 -13.28
N HIS A 302 -18.54 -25.52 -13.68
CA HIS A 302 -17.67 -26.40 -12.89
C HIS A 302 -16.21 -25.95 -12.86
N ARG A 303 -15.81 -24.99 -13.68
CA ARG A 303 -14.42 -24.50 -13.74
C ARG A 303 -14.06 -23.70 -12.48
N PRO A 304 -12.75 -23.62 -12.12
CA PRO A 304 -12.29 -22.69 -11.09
C PRO A 304 -12.47 -21.23 -11.53
N ILE A 305 -12.21 -20.27 -10.64
CA ILE A 305 -12.22 -18.84 -11.00
C ILE A 305 -11.30 -18.60 -12.21
N GLU A 306 -10.09 -19.17 -12.18
CA GLU A 306 -9.13 -19.11 -13.28
C GLU A 306 -8.44 -20.46 -13.44
N GLU A 307 -8.45 -21.00 -14.66
CA GLU A 307 -7.78 -22.27 -14.97
C GLU A 307 -6.26 -22.13 -14.85
N GLY A 308 -5.61 -23.13 -14.26
CA GLY A 308 -4.18 -23.11 -13.97
C GLY A 308 -3.77 -22.32 -12.72
N CYS A 309 -4.68 -21.51 -12.14
CA CYS A 309 -4.39 -20.77 -10.90
C CYS A 309 -4.23 -21.71 -9.71
N GLN A 310 -3.14 -21.51 -8.93
CA GLN A 310 -2.79 -22.34 -7.78
C GLN A 310 -3.27 -21.80 -6.43
N CYS A 311 -4.13 -20.77 -6.41
CA CYS A 311 -4.67 -20.27 -5.17
C CYS A 311 -5.58 -21.30 -4.47
N PRO A 312 -5.77 -21.23 -3.14
CA PRO A 312 -6.63 -22.16 -2.40
C PRO A 312 -8.06 -22.24 -2.94
N ALA A 313 -8.61 -21.13 -3.44
CA ALA A 313 -9.95 -21.10 -4.02
C ALA A 313 -10.01 -21.90 -5.34
N CYS A 314 -9.09 -21.66 -6.28
CA CYS A 314 -9.10 -22.30 -7.60
C CYS A 314 -8.76 -23.78 -7.56
N ARG A 315 -7.89 -24.20 -6.64
CA ARG A 315 -7.54 -25.64 -6.49
C ARG A 315 -8.68 -26.50 -6.01
N SER A 316 -9.67 -25.94 -5.32
CA SER A 316 -10.66 -26.73 -4.59
C SER A 316 -12.12 -26.44 -4.95
N TYR A 317 -12.42 -25.28 -5.53
CA TYR A 317 -13.81 -24.82 -5.66
C TYR A 317 -14.15 -24.35 -7.07
N SER A 318 -15.36 -24.70 -7.52
CA SER A 318 -15.91 -24.25 -8.79
C SER A 318 -16.52 -22.85 -8.69
N ARG A 319 -16.65 -22.17 -9.84
CA ARG A 319 -17.38 -20.90 -9.96
C ARG A 319 -18.84 -21.07 -9.48
N ALA A 320 -19.47 -22.20 -9.79
CA ALA A 320 -20.85 -22.49 -9.36
C ALA A 320 -20.97 -22.49 -7.83
N TYR A 321 -20.06 -23.17 -7.13
CA TYR A 321 -20.08 -23.22 -5.68
C TYR A 321 -19.79 -21.86 -5.04
N ILE A 322 -18.78 -21.13 -5.53
CA ILE A 322 -18.47 -19.78 -5.05
C ILE A 322 -19.67 -18.85 -5.25
N ARG A 323 -20.31 -18.91 -6.44
CA ARG A 323 -21.53 -18.14 -6.69
C ARG A 323 -22.66 -18.50 -5.71
N HIS A 324 -22.87 -19.79 -5.45
CA HIS A 324 -23.85 -20.25 -4.47
C HIS A 324 -23.58 -19.63 -3.09
N LEU A 325 -22.33 -19.72 -2.59
CA LEU A 325 -21.97 -19.14 -1.29
C LEU A 325 -22.22 -17.64 -1.22
N LEU A 326 -21.84 -16.90 -2.27
CA LEU A 326 -22.07 -15.45 -2.34
C LEU A 326 -23.57 -15.11 -2.34
N LYS A 327 -24.40 -15.88 -3.07
CA LYS A 327 -25.87 -15.72 -3.09
C LYS A 327 -26.50 -16.06 -1.75
N ALA A 328 -26.01 -17.08 -1.07
CA ALA A 328 -26.42 -17.47 0.27
C ALA A 328 -25.87 -16.54 1.37
N LYS A 329 -25.01 -15.55 1.01
CA LYS A 329 -24.33 -14.63 1.93
C LYS A 329 -23.41 -15.36 2.93
N GLU A 330 -22.88 -16.51 2.55
CA GLU A 330 -21.90 -17.25 3.34
C GLU A 330 -20.54 -16.54 3.28
N MET A 331 -19.92 -16.34 4.46
CA MET A 331 -18.61 -15.67 4.57
C MET A 331 -17.50 -16.38 3.79
N LEU A 332 -17.60 -17.70 3.64
CA LEU A 332 -16.64 -18.50 2.87
C LEU A 332 -16.57 -18.02 1.41
N GLY A 333 -17.71 -17.68 0.78
CA GLY A 333 -17.73 -17.16 -0.59
C GLY A 333 -16.91 -15.88 -0.75
N MET A 334 -17.07 -14.95 0.19
CA MET A 334 -16.29 -13.71 0.24
C MET A 334 -14.80 -14.01 0.47
N ARG A 335 -14.46 -14.87 1.44
CA ARG A 335 -13.08 -15.26 1.75
C ARG A 335 -12.38 -15.85 0.53
N LEU A 336 -13.01 -16.77 -0.20
CA LEU A 336 -12.45 -17.41 -1.38
C LEU A 336 -12.14 -16.40 -2.50
N CYS A 337 -13.06 -15.44 -2.73
CA CYS A 337 -12.82 -14.36 -3.70
C CYS A 337 -11.67 -13.44 -3.28
N VAL A 338 -11.56 -13.12 -1.99
CA VAL A 338 -10.47 -12.28 -1.47
C VAL A 338 -9.13 -13.00 -1.59
N LEU A 339 -9.04 -14.27 -1.17
CA LEU A 339 -7.83 -15.08 -1.29
C LEU A 339 -7.36 -15.19 -2.75
N HIS A 340 -8.29 -15.44 -3.69
CA HIS A 340 -7.95 -15.48 -5.11
C HIS A 340 -7.37 -14.14 -5.59
N ASN A 341 -8.00 -13.02 -5.23
CA ASN A 341 -7.53 -11.70 -5.66
C ASN A 341 -6.15 -11.36 -5.09
N LEU A 342 -5.91 -11.65 -3.81
CA LEU A 342 -4.60 -11.40 -3.21
C LEU A 342 -3.52 -12.28 -3.82
N TYR A 343 -3.83 -13.56 -4.07
CA TYR A 343 -2.93 -14.47 -4.78
C TYR A 343 -2.62 -13.97 -6.20
N PHE A 344 -3.64 -13.51 -6.93
CA PHE A 344 -3.45 -12.93 -8.27
C PHE A 344 -2.47 -11.76 -8.26
N TYR A 345 -2.62 -10.82 -7.31
CA TYR A 345 -1.72 -9.68 -7.20
C TYR A 345 -0.30 -10.12 -6.81
N ASN A 346 -0.15 -10.99 -5.82
CA ASN A 346 1.17 -11.47 -5.40
C ASN A 346 1.88 -12.23 -6.53
N THR A 347 1.15 -13.05 -7.30
CA THR A 347 1.67 -13.80 -8.46
C THR A 347 2.09 -12.84 -9.58
N MET A 348 1.24 -11.85 -9.90
CA MET A 348 1.56 -10.83 -10.90
C MET A 348 2.86 -10.09 -10.54
N MET A 349 3.07 -9.74 -9.26
CA MET A 349 4.31 -9.11 -8.83
C MET A 349 5.52 -10.04 -8.98
N SER A 350 5.36 -11.33 -8.75
CA SER A 350 6.41 -12.32 -9.01
C SER A 350 6.75 -12.43 -10.50
N GLU A 351 5.73 -12.47 -11.36
CA GLU A 351 5.90 -12.47 -12.82
C GLU A 351 6.60 -11.17 -13.31
N ILE A 352 6.24 -10.02 -12.75
CA ILE A 352 6.89 -8.74 -13.04
C ILE A 352 8.39 -8.80 -12.71
N ARG A 353 8.76 -9.29 -11.53
CA ARG A 353 10.17 -9.43 -11.13
C ARG A 353 10.93 -10.32 -12.08
N GLN A 354 10.36 -11.45 -12.45
CA GLN A 354 10.95 -12.37 -13.42
C GLN A 354 11.14 -11.70 -14.79
N ALA A 355 10.12 -11.00 -15.30
CA ALA A 355 10.19 -10.31 -16.57
C ALA A 355 11.29 -9.22 -16.60
N ILE A 356 11.50 -8.50 -15.50
CA ILE A 356 12.58 -7.52 -15.38
C ILE A 356 13.96 -8.23 -15.38
N GLU A 357 14.09 -9.34 -14.65
CA GLU A 357 15.33 -10.13 -14.61
C GLU A 357 15.71 -10.69 -15.99
N GLU A 358 14.71 -11.13 -16.77
CA GLU A 358 14.86 -11.62 -18.12
C GLU A 358 15.06 -10.51 -19.18
N GLY A 359 14.79 -9.26 -18.87
CA GLY A 359 14.91 -8.11 -19.77
C GLY A 359 13.80 -8.06 -20.84
N ASN A 360 12.61 -8.57 -20.51
CA ASN A 360 11.45 -8.61 -21.40
C ASN A 360 10.19 -7.98 -20.79
N TYR A 361 10.37 -7.03 -19.86
CA TYR A 361 9.26 -6.43 -19.10
C TYR A 361 8.22 -5.74 -20.01
N LYS A 362 8.65 -5.06 -21.08
CA LYS A 362 7.73 -4.36 -21.99
C LYS A 362 6.79 -5.34 -22.71
N GLU A 363 7.32 -6.47 -23.16
CA GLU A 363 6.55 -7.54 -23.81
C GLU A 363 5.59 -8.19 -22.81
N TYR A 364 6.07 -8.47 -21.59
CA TYR A 364 5.24 -8.99 -20.52
C TYR A 364 4.10 -8.03 -20.19
N LYS A 365 4.39 -6.75 -19.96
CA LYS A 365 3.40 -5.69 -19.67
C LYS A 365 2.32 -5.65 -20.74
N LYS A 366 2.72 -5.57 -22.02
CA LYS A 366 1.78 -5.53 -23.15
C LYS A 366 0.87 -6.74 -23.17
N ARG A 367 1.44 -7.95 -23.14
CA ARG A 367 0.68 -9.21 -23.15
C ARG A 367 -0.32 -9.29 -21.99
N LYS A 368 0.11 -8.88 -20.79
CA LYS A 368 -0.73 -8.90 -19.58
C LYS A 368 -1.90 -7.92 -19.68
N ILE A 369 -1.66 -6.70 -20.16
CA ILE A 369 -2.70 -5.68 -20.37
C ILE A 369 -3.68 -6.13 -21.46
N ASP A 370 -3.17 -6.57 -22.61
CA ASP A 370 -4.02 -7.04 -23.72
C ASP A 370 -4.93 -8.19 -23.28
N GLY A 371 -4.41 -9.16 -22.50
CA GLY A 371 -5.20 -10.25 -21.95
C GLY A 371 -6.34 -9.77 -21.04
N MET A 372 -6.10 -8.79 -20.20
CA MET A 372 -7.11 -8.25 -19.27
C MET A 372 -8.14 -7.32 -19.91
N MET A 373 -7.82 -6.70 -21.06
CA MET A 373 -8.69 -5.73 -21.76
C MET A 373 -9.58 -6.37 -22.83
N ASN A 374 -9.30 -7.61 -23.26
CA ASN A 374 -10.02 -8.31 -24.33
C ASN A 374 -11.32 -8.99 -23.84
N GLN A 375 -12.15 -8.32 -23.00
CA GLN A 375 -13.49 -8.83 -22.57
C GLN A 375 -14.62 -8.23 -23.38
#